data_b209bfa3a0d9098cacb6ac7e5d5a200f
#
_entry.id   b209bfa3a0d9098cacb6ac7e5d5a200f
#
_cell.length_a   1.000
_cell.length_b   1.000
_cell.length_c   1.000
_cell.angle_alpha   90.00
_cell.angle_beta   90.00
_cell.angle_gamma   90.00
#
_symmetry.space_group_name_H-M   'P 1'
#
loop_
_entity.id
_entity.type
_entity.pdbx_description
1 polymer ?
#
loop_
_entity_poly.entity_id
_entity_poly.type
_entity_poly.pdbx_seq_one_letter_code
_entity_poly.pdbx_strand_id
1 'polypeptide(L)'
;MNIGYGITVQESDDPYISIAEEVLNGLAEAGIPGTFWVDMIPTLKYVPSWFPGAGFQKKAARWREATNKMAEKPFRHVQEQLVRVQVLRVHDSESLNNDYLQKNGKAMPSVAASLIGRLPDEDDPQRAVEERIAKNVAWTAYMGT
;
A
#
# COMPACT_ATOMS: atom_id res chain seq x y z
N MET A 1 2.88 4.03 -10.44
CA MET A 1 2.94 2.80 -9.61
C MET A 1 3.87 1.72 -10.17
N ASN A 2 4.49 1.97 -11.31
CA ASN A 2 5.23 0.93 -12.04
C ASN A 2 6.50 0.44 -11.29
N ILE A 3 7.33 1.33 -10.80
CA ILE A 3 8.60 0.96 -10.12
C ILE A 3 8.34 0.29 -8.77
N GLY A 4 7.48 0.87 -7.95
CA GLY A 4 7.21 0.36 -6.60
C GLY A 4 6.47 -0.98 -6.58
N TYR A 5 5.42 -1.10 -7.39
CA TYR A 5 4.49 -2.24 -7.35
C TYR A 5 4.32 -2.98 -8.68
N GLY A 6 4.89 -2.49 -9.79
CA GLY A 6 4.69 -3.09 -11.12
C GLY A 6 3.25 -2.99 -11.64
N ILE A 7 2.44 -2.07 -11.09
CA ILE A 7 1.03 -1.88 -11.47
C ILE A 7 0.94 -0.76 -12.48
N THR A 8 0.31 -1.04 -13.63
CA THR A 8 -0.05 -0.01 -14.60
C THR A 8 -1.37 0.63 -14.18
N VAL A 9 -1.32 1.92 -13.85
CA VAL A 9 -2.49 2.72 -13.46
C VAL A 9 -3.26 3.11 -14.72
N GLN A 10 -4.58 2.97 -14.70
CA GLN A 10 -5.44 3.42 -15.81
C GLN A 10 -5.68 4.93 -15.71
N GLU A 11 -5.80 5.60 -16.86
CA GLU A 11 -5.95 7.07 -16.91
C GLU A 11 -7.31 7.57 -16.39
N SER A 12 -8.32 6.70 -16.29
CA SER A 12 -9.67 7.07 -15.88
C SER A 12 -10.24 6.06 -14.89
N ASP A 13 -10.81 6.58 -13.81
CA ASP A 13 -11.59 5.84 -12.80
C ASP A 13 -10.83 4.72 -12.06
N ASP A 14 -9.51 4.88 -11.91
CA ASP A 14 -8.68 3.92 -11.20
C ASP A 14 -8.85 4.10 -9.68
N PRO A 15 -9.19 3.03 -8.94
CA PRO A 15 -9.37 3.10 -7.48
C PRO A 15 -8.10 3.48 -6.72
N TYR A 16 -6.92 3.34 -7.32
CA TYR A 16 -5.67 3.78 -6.72
C TYR A 16 -5.51 5.30 -6.82
N ILE A 17 -6.00 5.93 -7.91
CA ILE A 17 -5.96 7.39 -8.06
C ILE A 17 -6.85 8.06 -7.02
N SER A 18 -8.09 7.59 -6.85
CA SER A 18 -9.02 8.19 -5.88
C SER A 18 -8.52 8.08 -4.42
N ILE A 19 -7.90 6.97 -4.06
CA ILE A 19 -7.27 6.81 -2.74
C ILE A 19 -6.06 7.73 -2.59
N ALA A 20 -5.24 7.88 -3.65
CA ALA A 20 -4.09 8.77 -3.64
C ALA A 20 -4.50 10.24 -3.46
N GLU A 21 -5.54 10.67 -4.17
CA GLU A 21 -6.11 12.02 -4.01
C GLU A 21 -6.61 12.26 -2.58
N GLU A 22 -7.28 11.29 -1.97
CA GLU A 22 -7.74 11.41 -0.58
C GLU A 22 -6.56 11.55 0.39
N VAL A 23 -5.49 10.78 0.20
CA VAL A 23 -4.27 10.86 1.01
C VAL A 23 -3.57 12.21 0.81
N LEU A 24 -3.41 12.66 -0.44
CA LEU A 24 -2.77 13.93 -0.75
C LEU A 24 -3.55 15.13 -0.21
N ASN A 25 -4.87 15.12 -0.35
CA ASN A 25 -5.73 16.16 0.22
C ASN A 25 -5.64 16.20 1.74
N GLY A 26 -5.60 15.02 2.39
CA GLY A 26 -5.39 14.93 3.83
C GLY A 26 -4.03 15.46 4.27
N LEU A 27 -2.98 15.15 3.52
CA LEU A 27 -1.63 15.63 3.78
C LEU A 27 -1.53 17.16 3.59
N ALA A 28 -2.14 17.68 2.53
CA ALA A 28 -2.17 19.11 2.25
C ALA A 28 -2.90 19.87 3.38
N GLU A 29 -4.07 19.38 3.82
CA GLU A 29 -4.82 19.99 4.92
C GLU A 29 -4.04 19.90 6.26
N ALA A 30 -3.43 18.75 6.55
CA ALA A 30 -2.67 18.55 7.78
C ALA A 30 -1.34 19.32 7.81
N GLY A 31 -0.76 19.60 6.64
CA GLY A 31 0.51 20.31 6.51
C GLY A 31 0.42 21.82 6.74
N ILE A 32 -0.78 22.40 6.79
CA ILE A 32 -0.96 23.84 7.05
C ILE A 32 -0.95 24.09 8.57
N PRO A 33 0.07 24.77 9.12
CA PRO A 33 0.14 25.04 10.55
C PRO A 33 -1.08 25.84 11.03
N GLY A 34 -1.66 25.44 12.14
CA GLY A 34 -2.83 26.10 12.73
C GLY A 34 -4.19 25.72 12.13
N THR A 35 -4.23 24.82 11.17
CA THR A 35 -5.50 24.28 10.64
C THR A 35 -6.29 23.55 11.73
N PHE A 36 -5.61 22.90 12.66
CA PHE A 36 -6.24 22.19 13.76
C PHE A 36 -5.86 22.79 15.10
N TRP A 37 -6.84 22.97 15.98
CA TRP A 37 -6.61 23.44 17.34
C TRP A 37 -5.63 22.58 18.12
N VAL A 38 -5.49 21.30 17.77
CA VAL A 38 -4.52 20.39 18.40
C VAL A 38 -3.07 20.81 18.14
N ASP A 39 -2.79 21.57 17.07
CA ASP A 39 -1.46 22.09 16.78
C ASP A 39 -1.06 23.18 17.79
N MET A 40 -2.05 23.95 18.27
CA MET A 40 -1.87 25.00 19.27
C MET A 40 -2.00 24.48 20.69
N ILE A 41 -2.84 23.48 20.90
CA ILE A 41 -3.16 22.91 22.22
C ILE A 41 -2.98 21.38 22.15
N PRO A 42 -1.75 20.87 22.36
CA PRO A 42 -1.44 19.43 22.23
C PRO A 42 -2.25 18.50 23.12
N THR A 43 -2.80 19.01 24.22
CA THR A 43 -3.67 18.23 25.13
C THR A 43 -4.99 17.80 24.50
N LEU A 44 -5.43 18.46 23.42
CA LEU A 44 -6.64 18.10 22.69
C LEU A 44 -6.55 16.70 22.04
N LYS A 45 -5.35 16.16 21.83
CA LYS A 45 -5.18 14.78 21.34
C LYS A 45 -5.79 13.71 22.25
N TYR A 46 -5.95 14.02 23.54
CA TYR A 46 -6.52 13.09 24.54
C TYR A 46 -8.02 13.28 24.76
N VAL A 47 -8.63 14.26 24.13
CA VAL A 47 -10.06 14.53 24.26
C VAL A 47 -10.84 13.43 23.54
N PRO A 48 -11.92 12.89 24.12
CA PRO A 48 -12.75 11.87 23.46
C PRO A 48 -13.37 12.39 22.16
N SER A 49 -13.56 11.50 21.18
CA SER A 49 -14.06 11.84 19.82
C SER A 49 -15.49 12.40 19.81
N TRP A 50 -16.25 12.23 20.88
CA TRP A 50 -17.60 12.79 21.04
C TRP A 50 -17.60 14.25 21.54
N PHE A 51 -16.47 14.78 21.95
CA PHE A 51 -16.37 16.13 22.49
C PHE A 51 -16.54 17.18 21.38
N PRO A 52 -17.25 18.30 21.64
CA PRO A 52 -17.33 19.41 20.69
C PRO A 52 -15.93 19.94 20.32
N GLY A 53 -15.62 19.98 19.02
CA GLY A 53 -14.29 20.38 18.54
C GLY A 53 -13.31 19.23 18.23
N ALA A 54 -13.63 17.98 18.60
CA ALA A 54 -12.82 16.79 18.29
C ALA A 54 -12.94 16.29 16.84
N GLY A 55 -13.51 17.09 15.93
CA GLY A 55 -13.68 16.73 14.51
C GLY A 55 -12.39 16.32 13.80
N PHE A 56 -11.25 16.87 14.23
CA PHE A 56 -9.92 16.51 13.70
C PHE A 56 -9.60 15.03 13.92
N GLN A 57 -10.07 14.40 14.99
CA GLN A 57 -9.82 12.96 15.24
C GLN A 57 -10.52 12.07 14.20
N LYS A 58 -11.75 12.44 13.79
CA LYS A 58 -12.48 11.73 12.73
C LYS A 58 -11.76 11.88 11.38
N LYS A 59 -11.28 13.09 11.06
CA LYS A 59 -10.48 13.33 9.86
C LYS A 59 -9.18 12.52 9.89
N ALA A 60 -8.44 12.58 10.99
CA ALA A 60 -7.20 11.82 11.15
C ALA A 60 -7.40 10.31 11.04
N ALA A 61 -8.50 9.77 11.59
CA ALA A 61 -8.84 8.36 11.45
C ALA A 61 -9.12 7.98 9.99
N ARG A 62 -9.88 8.81 9.26
CA ARG A 62 -10.17 8.62 7.84
C ARG A 62 -8.89 8.64 6.99
N TRP A 63 -8.03 9.63 7.19
CA TRP A 63 -6.77 9.73 6.45
C TRP A 63 -5.82 8.56 6.75
N ARG A 64 -5.77 8.13 8.01
CA ARG A 64 -5.01 6.92 8.38
C ARG A 64 -5.54 5.68 7.66
N GLU A 65 -6.85 5.53 7.58
CA GLU A 65 -7.47 4.43 6.85
C GLU A 65 -7.15 4.48 5.35
N ALA A 66 -7.24 5.67 4.73
CA ALA A 66 -6.88 5.86 3.33
C ALA A 66 -5.40 5.52 3.06
N THR A 67 -4.49 6.02 3.92
CA THR A 67 -3.05 5.71 3.82
C THR A 67 -2.78 4.22 3.98
N ASN A 68 -3.42 3.55 4.93
CA ASN A 68 -3.28 2.10 5.11
C ASN A 68 -3.79 1.35 3.88
N LYS A 69 -4.95 1.72 3.34
CA LYS A 69 -5.49 1.11 2.11
C LYS A 69 -4.55 1.27 0.93
N MET A 70 -3.92 2.44 0.82
CA MET A 70 -2.99 2.74 -0.27
C MET A 70 -1.69 1.95 -0.17
N ALA A 71 -1.23 1.62 1.03
CA ALA A 71 -0.07 0.73 1.24
C ALA A 71 -0.44 -0.74 1.08
N GLU A 72 -1.59 -1.16 1.60
CA GLU A 72 -2.02 -2.57 1.66
C GLU A 72 -2.48 -3.13 0.32
N LYS A 73 -3.35 -2.39 -0.40
CA LYS A 73 -3.97 -2.88 -1.64
C LYS A 73 -2.96 -3.23 -2.73
N PRO A 74 -2.00 -2.35 -3.08
CA PRO A 74 -1.02 -2.67 -4.12
C PRO A 74 -0.10 -3.82 -3.71
N PHE A 75 0.30 -3.87 -2.45
CA PHE A 75 1.17 -4.94 -1.93
C PHE A 75 0.48 -6.30 -2.03
N ARG A 76 -0.76 -6.39 -1.58
CA ARG A 76 -1.56 -7.62 -1.68
C ARG A 76 -1.79 -8.03 -3.13
N HIS A 77 -2.05 -7.09 -4.02
CA HIS A 77 -2.19 -7.37 -5.45
C HIS A 77 -0.93 -8.04 -6.03
N VAL A 78 0.26 -7.52 -5.69
CA VAL A 78 1.52 -8.13 -6.13
C VAL A 78 1.72 -9.51 -5.51
N GLN A 79 1.37 -9.69 -4.24
CA GLN A 79 1.45 -10.98 -3.55
C GLN A 79 0.54 -12.03 -4.22
N GLU A 80 -0.70 -11.68 -4.52
CA GLU A 80 -1.64 -12.54 -5.24
C GLU A 80 -1.15 -12.92 -6.64
N GLN A 81 -0.54 -11.98 -7.35
CA GLN A 81 0.06 -12.25 -8.67
C GLN A 81 1.25 -13.21 -8.58
N LEU A 82 2.14 -13.04 -7.60
CA LEU A 82 3.28 -13.93 -7.39
C LEU A 82 2.83 -15.36 -7.05
N VAL A 83 1.84 -15.51 -6.17
CA VAL A 83 1.26 -16.83 -5.84
C VAL A 83 0.64 -17.46 -7.09
N ARG A 84 -0.12 -16.70 -7.88
CA ARG A 84 -0.70 -17.20 -9.14
C ARG A 84 0.36 -17.69 -10.10
N VAL A 85 1.44 -16.95 -10.30
CA VAL A 85 2.57 -17.34 -11.16
C VAL A 85 3.23 -18.61 -10.64
N GLN A 86 3.39 -18.74 -9.33
CA GLN A 86 4.01 -19.91 -8.70
C GLN A 86 3.15 -21.16 -8.85
N VAL A 87 1.84 -21.04 -8.64
CA VAL A 87 0.87 -22.13 -8.85
C VAL A 87 0.85 -22.59 -10.30
N LEU A 88 0.85 -21.66 -11.26
CA LEU A 88 0.92 -22.01 -12.68
C LEU A 88 2.21 -22.74 -13.04
N ARG A 89 3.37 -22.34 -12.48
CA ARG A 89 4.64 -23.02 -12.71
C ARG A 89 4.68 -24.44 -12.15
N VAL A 90 4.00 -24.71 -11.03
CA VAL A 90 3.93 -26.05 -10.43
C VAL A 90 3.00 -26.97 -11.23
N HIS A 91 1.91 -26.41 -11.78
CA HIS A 91 0.91 -27.21 -12.52
C HIS A 91 1.33 -27.55 -13.96
N ASP A 92 2.14 -26.69 -14.60
CA ASP A 92 2.50 -26.79 -16.00
C ASP A 92 4.01 -26.96 -16.22
N SER A 93 4.67 -27.87 -15.49
CA SER A 93 6.11 -28.11 -15.66
C SER A 93 6.51 -28.67 -17.04
N GLU A 94 5.58 -28.99 -17.92
CA GLU A 94 5.87 -29.60 -19.23
C GLU A 94 5.45 -28.77 -20.47
N SER A 95 4.66 -27.70 -20.37
CA SER A 95 4.05 -27.10 -21.57
C SER A 95 3.97 -25.58 -21.66
N LEU A 96 4.54 -24.82 -20.73
CA LEU A 96 4.46 -23.36 -20.84
C LEU A 96 5.56 -22.79 -21.74
N ASN A 97 5.16 -22.53 -22.98
CA ASN A 97 5.90 -21.67 -23.91
C ASN A 97 6.19 -20.31 -23.23
N ASN A 98 7.43 -19.87 -23.30
CA ASN A 98 7.93 -18.59 -22.74
C ASN A 98 7.06 -17.37 -23.11
N ASP A 99 6.29 -17.46 -24.18
CA ASP A 99 5.41 -16.42 -24.70
C ASP A 99 4.13 -16.24 -23.85
N TYR A 100 3.60 -17.32 -23.25
CA TYR A 100 2.43 -17.27 -22.37
C TYR A 100 2.76 -16.63 -21.01
N LEU A 101 3.96 -16.93 -20.48
CA LEU A 101 4.47 -16.30 -19.26
C LEU A 101 4.81 -14.82 -19.45
N GLN A 102 5.20 -14.41 -20.66
CA GLN A 102 5.43 -13.01 -20.98
C GLN A 102 4.14 -12.20 -21.10
N LYS A 103 3.06 -12.78 -21.60
CA LYS A 103 1.78 -12.08 -21.81
C LYS A 103 0.84 -12.08 -20.59
N ASN A 104 0.84 -13.15 -19.79
CA ASN A 104 -0.21 -13.34 -18.78
C ASN A 104 0.28 -13.66 -17.36
N GLY A 105 1.56 -13.76 -17.07
CA GLY A 105 2.02 -14.36 -15.82
C GLY A 105 3.31 -13.82 -15.21
N LYS A 106 3.92 -12.77 -15.74
CA LYS A 106 5.02 -12.11 -15.03
C LYS A 106 4.44 -11.04 -14.12
N ALA A 107 4.50 -11.29 -12.83
CA ALA A 107 4.55 -10.17 -11.89
C ALA A 107 5.67 -9.24 -12.38
N MET A 108 5.33 -8.02 -12.80
CA MET A 108 6.32 -7.08 -13.30
C MET A 108 7.41 -6.90 -12.25
N PRO A 109 8.71 -6.88 -12.64
CA PRO A 109 9.78 -6.61 -11.72
C PRO A 109 9.49 -5.31 -10.98
N SER A 110 9.35 -5.41 -9.67
CA SER A 110 9.03 -4.27 -8.82
C SER A 110 9.70 -4.41 -7.45
N VAL A 111 9.84 -3.32 -6.74
CA VAL A 111 10.37 -3.34 -5.37
C VAL A 111 9.53 -4.26 -4.48
N ALA A 112 8.20 -4.17 -4.58
CA ALA A 112 7.30 -5.03 -3.81
C ALA A 112 7.51 -6.51 -4.15
N ALA A 113 7.60 -6.89 -5.43
CA ALA A 113 7.83 -8.28 -5.83
C ALA A 113 9.16 -8.83 -5.30
N SER A 114 10.23 -8.01 -5.33
CA SER A 114 11.54 -8.39 -4.80
C SER A 114 11.52 -8.58 -3.28
N LEU A 115 10.80 -7.74 -2.56
CA LEU A 115 10.69 -7.82 -1.09
C LEU A 115 9.83 -9.02 -0.67
N ILE A 116 8.71 -9.27 -1.34
CA ILE A 116 7.84 -10.43 -1.07
C ILE A 116 8.61 -11.73 -1.28
N GLY A 117 9.44 -11.82 -2.34
CA GLY A 117 10.25 -13.02 -2.60
C GLY A 117 11.36 -13.30 -1.58
N ARG A 118 11.62 -12.36 -0.66
CA ARG A 118 12.61 -12.50 0.43
C ARG A 118 11.96 -12.70 1.80
N LEU A 119 10.63 -12.67 1.88
CA LEU A 119 9.95 -12.88 3.14
C LEU A 119 10.23 -14.28 3.68
N PRO A 120 10.38 -14.43 5.01
CA PRO A 120 10.50 -15.75 5.66
C PRO A 120 9.27 -16.64 5.38
N ASP A 121 9.37 -17.92 5.68
CA ASP A 121 8.25 -18.85 5.56
C ASP A 121 7.05 -18.44 6.40
N GLU A 122 5.85 -18.90 6.04
CA GLU A 122 4.60 -18.49 6.70
C GLU A 122 4.55 -18.82 8.18
N ASP A 123 5.25 -19.88 8.60
CA ASP A 123 5.33 -20.33 10.00
C ASP A 123 6.39 -19.59 10.82
N ASP A 124 7.20 -18.73 10.20
CA ASP A 124 8.27 -18.00 10.89
C ASP A 124 7.67 -16.88 11.77
N PRO A 125 8.02 -16.82 13.08
CA PRO A 125 7.55 -15.77 13.98
C PRO A 125 7.88 -14.33 13.52
N GLN A 126 8.92 -14.16 12.70
CA GLN A 126 9.34 -12.86 12.17
C GLN A 126 8.58 -12.45 10.91
N ARG A 127 7.82 -13.36 10.29
CA ARG A 127 7.09 -13.12 9.04
C ARG A 127 6.24 -11.85 9.07
N ALA A 128 5.45 -11.66 10.13
CA ALA A 128 4.56 -10.50 10.24
C ALA A 128 5.32 -9.17 10.36
N VAL A 129 6.49 -9.18 11.01
CA VAL A 129 7.34 -7.98 11.15
C VAL A 129 8.00 -7.65 9.82
N GLU A 130 8.58 -8.65 9.15
CA GLU A 130 9.24 -8.48 7.86
C GLU A 130 8.25 -8.05 6.77
N GLU A 131 7.05 -8.59 6.75
CA GLU A 131 6.00 -8.19 5.83
C GLU A 131 5.60 -6.72 6.03
N ARG A 132 5.48 -6.27 7.28
CA ARG A 132 5.20 -4.86 7.59
C ARG A 132 6.32 -3.94 7.11
N ILE A 133 7.58 -4.36 7.31
CA ILE A 133 8.76 -3.62 6.81
C ILE A 133 8.71 -3.56 5.28
N ALA A 134 8.48 -4.69 4.62
CA ALA A 134 8.39 -4.77 3.16
C ALA A 134 7.30 -3.83 2.59
N LYS A 135 6.12 -3.79 3.22
CA LYS A 135 5.04 -2.86 2.86
C LYS A 135 5.49 -1.39 2.95
N ASN A 136 6.13 -1.03 4.07
CA ASN A 136 6.60 0.34 4.28
C ASN A 136 7.70 0.73 3.28
N VAL A 137 8.63 -0.17 2.98
CA VAL A 137 9.70 0.08 1.99
C VAL A 137 9.13 0.25 0.59
N ALA A 138 8.21 -0.63 0.17
CA ALA A 138 7.56 -0.53 -1.14
C ALA A 138 6.73 0.77 -1.26
N TRP A 139 6.04 1.17 -0.19
CA TRP A 139 5.31 2.42 -0.10
C TRP A 139 6.24 3.64 -0.22
N THR A 140 7.35 3.66 0.51
CA THR A 140 8.33 4.76 0.47
C THR A 140 8.96 4.88 -0.92
N ALA A 141 9.29 3.75 -1.55
CA ALA A 141 9.80 3.72 -2.91
C ALA A 141 8.80 4.29 -3.94
N TYR A 142 7.51 4.07 -3.72
CA TYR A 142 6.45 4.65 -4.56
C TYR A 142 6.30 6.17 -4.35
N MET A 143 6.35 6.63 -3.11
CA MET A 143 6.19 8.07 -2.79
C MET A 143 7.40 8.92 -3.20
N GLY A 144 8.57 8.30 -3.38
CA GLY A 144 9.81 8.99 -3.75
C GLY A 144 10.08 9.05 -5.26
N THR A 145 9.17 8.51 -6.08
CA THR A 145 9.25 8.54 -7.56
C THR A 145 8.24 9.49 -8.17
#